data_ce35cb16143f4b1e4960c95307313728
#
_entry.id   ce35cb16143f4b1e4960c95307313728
#
_cell.length_a   1.000
_cell.length_b   1.000
_cell.length_c   1.000
_cell.angle_alpha   90.00
_cell.angle_beta   90.00
_cell.angle_gamma   90.00
#
_symmetry.space_group_name_H-M   'P 1'
#
loop_
_entity.id
_entity.type
_entity.pdbx_description
1 polymer ?
#
loop_
_entity_poly.entity_id
_entity_poly.type
_entity_poly.pdbx_seq_one_letter_code
_entity_poly.pdbx_strand_id
1 'polypeptide(L)'
;MKRGQRLERVVALAAEQENEAARILAQASRQIDEAVAQVEAMRRFRAEYCARLQREGGMNALQLNEYRAFLANLGKAIEEQEANLQRMRQEHAALQRSWRQLHCRHKGVGKIRQKIARQEQGVVEKRVQGELDDRAAARRRRRG
;
A
#
# COMPACT_ATOMS: atom_id res chain seq x y z
N MET A 1 -17.42 -22.47 19.71
CA MET A 1 -16.63 -22.25 18.50
C MET A 1 -15.25 -22.86 18.66
N LYS A 2 -14.84 -23.69 17.72
CA LYS A 2 -13.51 -24.29 17.75
C LYS A 2 -12.43 -23.23 17.54
N ARG A 3 -11.29 -23.40 18.23
CA ARG A 3 -10.13 -22.49 18.19
C ARG A 3 -9.66 -22.19 16.74
N GLY A 4 -9.66 -23.19 15.86
CA GLY A 4 -9.29 -23.03 14.46
C GLY A 4 -10.22 -22.11 13.67
N GLN A 5 -11.53 -22.13 13.93
CA GLN A 5 -12.50 -21.25 13.27
C GLN A 5 -12.33 -19.77 13.67
N ARG A 6 -12.02 -19.51 14.93
CA ARG A 6 -11.72 -18.15 15.41
C ARG A 6 -10.46 -17.61 14.74
N LEU A 7 -9.44 -18.45 14.65
CA LEU A 7 -8.16 -18.08 14.04
C LEU A 7 -8.32 -17.80 12.54
N GLU A 8 -9.12 -18.60 11.83
CA GLU A 8 -9.42 -18.36 10.42
C GLU A 8 -10.12 -17.02 10.18
N ARG A 9 -11.04 -16.63 11.08
CA ARG A 9 -11.69 -15.31 11.03
C ARG A 9 -10.69 -14.17 11.26
N VAL A 10 -9.77 -14.35 12.19
CA VAL A 10 -8.70 -13.37 12.46
C VAL A 10 -7.80 -13.21 11.25
N VAL A 11 -7.40 -14.31 10.62
CA VAL A 11 -6.59 -14.31 9.40
C VAL A 11 -7.33 -13.63 8.25
N ALA A 12 -8.61 -13.96 8.04
CA ALA A 12 -9.44 -13.35 6.99
C ALA A 12 -9.60 -11.85 7.20
N LEU A 13 -9.84 -11.40 8.44
CA LEU A 13 -9.95 -9.99 8.77
C LEU A 13 -8.63 -9.26 8.53
N ALA A 14 -7.51 -9.85 8.93
CA ALA A 14 -6.18 -9.28 8.70
C ALA A 14 -5.89 -9.14 7.20
N ALA A 15 -6.27 -10.13 6.38
CA ALA A 15 -6.15 -10.06 4.93
C ALA A 15 -6.99 -8.95 4.32
N GLU A 16 -8.23 -8.78 4.77
CA GLU A 16 -9.12 -7.71 4.32
C GLU A 16 -8.56 -6.33 4.66
N GLN A 17 -8.06 -6.16 5.88
CA GLN A 17 -7.45 -4.90 6.31
C GLN A 17 -6.19 -4.56 5.49
N GLU A 18 -5.35 -5.55 5.21
CA GLU A 18 -4.17 -5.39 4.36
C GLU A 18 -4.55 -4.99 2.93
N ASN A 19 -5.53 -5.68 2.35
CA ASN A 19 -6.00 -5.42 0.99
C ASN A 19 -6.61 -4.02 0.86
N GLU A 20 -7.38 -3.58 1.85
CA GLU A 20 -7.95 -2.23 1.88
C GLU A 20 -6.84 -1.17 1.96
N ALA A 21 -5.86 -1.37 2.83
CA ALA A 21 -4.71 -0.48 2.96
C ALA A 21 -3.88 -0.42 1.66
N ALA A 22 -3.69 -1.57 0.99
CA ALA A 22 -2.99 -1.64 -0.30
C ALA A 22 -3.74 -0.86 -1.39
N ARG A 23 -5.08 -0.94 -1.40
CA ARG A 23 -5.91 -0.21 -2.35
C ARG A 23 -5.83 1.31 -2.14
N ILE A 24 -5.90 1.75 -0.89
CA ILE A 24 -5.77 3.17 -0.52
C ILE A 24 -4.39 3.69 -0.91
N LEU A 25 -3.34 2.91 -0.64
CA LEU A 25 -1.96 3.25 -0.99
C LEU A 25 -1.78 3.38 -2.51
N ALA A 26 -2.34 2.45 -3.29
CA ALA A 26 -2.28 2.49 -4.75
C ALA A 26 -3.03 3.71 -5.32
N GLN A 27 -4.17 4.07 -4.75
CA GLN A 27 -4.93 5.25 -5.14
C GLN A 27 -4.14 6.53 -4.83
N ALA A 28 -3.52 6.62 -3.66
CA ALA A 28 -2.67 7.75 -3.29
C ALA A 28 -1.47 7.89 -4.25
N SER A 29 -0.87 6.78 -4.65
CA SER A 29 0.23 6.77 -5.63
C SER A 29 -0.21 7.31 -6.99
N ARG A 30 -1.39 6.92 -7.47
CA ARG A 30 -1.96 7.44 -8.73
C ARG A 30 -2.24 8.94 -8.66
N GLN A 31 -2.76 9.42 -7.54
CA GLN A 31 -3.01 10.85 -7.33
C GLN A 31 -1.71 11.66 -7.34
N ILE A 32 -0.64 11.11 -6.79
CA ILE A 32 0.69 11.74 -6.85
C ILE A 32 1.17 11.82 -8.29
N ASP A 33 1.06 10.73 -9.06
CA ASP A 33 1.48 10.70 -10.47
C ASP A 33 0.72 11.76 -11.30
N GLU A 34 -0.58 11.89 -11.08
CA GLU A 34 -1.41 12.92 -11.72
C GLU A 34 -0.97 14.34 -11.33
N ALA A 35 -0.68 14.54 -10.05
CA ALA A 35 -0.21 15.84 -9.54
C ALA A 35 1.16 16.21 -10.10
N VAL A 36 2.07 15.24 -10.20
CA VAL A 36 3.40 15.43 -10.83
C VAL A 36 3.24 15.84 -12.28
N ALA A 37 2.41 15.14 -13.04
CA ALA A 37 2.15 15.44 -14.44
C ALA A 37 1.57 16.85 -14.63
N GLN A 38 0.69 17.26 -13.72
CA GLN A 38 0.09 18.59 -13.73
C GLN A 38 1.11 19.69 -13.46
N VAL A 39 1.99 19.51 -12.47
CA VAL A 39 3.07 20.44 -12.17
C VAL A 39 4.03 20.56 -13.36
N GLU A 40 4.41 19.45 -13.96
CA GLU A 40 5.29 19.46 -15.14
C GLU A 40 4.65 20.18 -16.32
N ALA A 41 3.34 20.00 -16.55
CA ALA A 41 2.60 20.70 -17.60
C ALA A 41 2.58 22.22 -17.35
N MET A 42 2.38 22.66 -16.11
CA MET A 42 2.41 24.07 -15.73
C MET A 42 3.80 24.68 -15.93
N ARG A 43 4.85 23.95 -15.58
CA ARG A 43 6.24 24.41 -15.79
C ARG A 43 6.57 24.55 -17.28
N ARG A 44 6.15 23.60 -18.12
CA ARG A 44 6.32 23.67 -19.58
C ARG A 44 5.57 24.86 -20.15
N PHE A 45 4.34 25.05 -19.72
CA PHE A 45 3.53 26.19 -20.14
C PHE A 45 4.21 27.51 -19.82
N ARG A 46 4.74 27.65 -18.60
CA ARG A 46 5.50 28.84 -18.19
C ARG A 46 6.73 29.06 -19.05
N ALA A 47 7.49 27.99 -19.32
CA ALA A 47 8.70 28.05 -20.15
C ALA A 47 8.37 28.47 -21.57
N GLU A 48 7.28 28.00 -22.17
CA GLU A 48 6.81 28.39 -23.51
C GLU A 48 6.39 29.84 -23.54
N TYR A 49 5.68 30.30 -22.50
CA TYR A 49 5.29 31.73 -22.39
C TYR A 49 6.50 32.67 -22.26
N CYS A 50 7.48 32.29 -21.43
CA CYS A 50 8.72 33.03 -21.31
C CYS A 50 9.48 33.10 -22.64
N ALA A 51 9.54 32.00 -23.38
CA ALA A 51 10.19 31.91 -24.69
C ALA A 51 9.48 32.83 -25.73
N ARG A 52 8.14 32.86 -25.74
CA ARG A 52 7.37 33.73 -26.61
C ARG A 52 7.64 35.19 -26.29
N LEU A 53 7.68 35.55 -25.00
CA LEU A 53 7.95 36.91 -24.56
C LEU A 53 9.32 37.40 -25.06
N GLN A 54 10.32 36.54 -25.09
CA GLN A 54 11.65 36.87 -25.60
C GLN A 54 11.69 37.00 -27.12
N ARG A 55 10.84 36.27 -27.87
CA ARG A 55 10.78 36.31 -29.34
C ARG A 55 9.97 37.50 -29.88
N GLU A 56 8.89 37.84 -29.20
CA GLU A 56 8.01 38.95 -29.61
C GLU A 56 8.59 40.25 -29.11
N GLY A 57 9.41 40.91 -29.95
CA GLY A 57 9.81 42.29 -29.75
C GLY A 57 8.67 43.25 -30.12
N GLY A 58 8.52 44.37 -29.42
CA GLY A 58 7.57 45.41 -29.75
C GLY A 58 6.34 45.50 -28.85
N MET A 59 6.33 44.87 -27.68
CA MET A 59 5.31 45.09 -26.66
C MET A 59 5.46 46.50 -26.02
N ASN A 60 4.31 47.16 -25.79
CA ASN A 60 4.30 48.36 -24.98
C ASN A 60 4.47 48.02 -23.49
N ALA A 61 4.73 49.04 -22.67
CA ALA A 61 4.96 48.89 -21.24
C ALA A 61 3.77 48.24 -20.50
N LEU A 62 2.54 48.56 -20.92
CA LEU A 62 1.32 47.99 -20.33
C LEU A 62 1.21 46.45 -20.59
N GLN A 63 1.44 46.07 -21.84
CA GLN A 63 1.43 44.62 -22.23
C GLN A 63 2.52 43.85 -21.50
N LEU A 64 3.70 44.39 -21.38
CA LEU A 64 4.81 43.82 -20.66
C LEU A 64 4.48 43.59 -19.17
N ASN A 65 3.85 44.61 -18.53
CA ASN A 65 3.43 44.50 -17.13
C ASN A 65 2.36 43.43 -16.92
N GLU A 66 1.40 43.31 -17.84
CA GLU A 66 0.38 42.29 -17.82
C GLU A 66 1.00 40.89 -17.93
N TYR A 67 1.96 40.70 -18.81
CA TYR A 67 2.70 39.45 -18.98
C TYR A 67 3.48 39.09 -17.73
N ARG A 68 4.18 40.03 -17.14
CA ARG A 68 4.94 39.83 -15.90
C ARG A 68 4.02 39.45 -14.75
N ALA A 69 2.87 40.11 -14.62
CA ALA A 69 1.87 39.77 -13.60
C ALA A 69 1.31 38.37 -13.80
N PHE A 70 1.02 37.99 -15.04
CA PHE A 70 0.56 36.65 -15.38
C PHE A 70 1.60 35.59 -15.01
N LEU A 71 2.87 35.80 -15.39
CA LEU A 71 3.96 34.86 -15.06
C LEU A 71 4.21 34.77 -13.55
N ALA A 72 4.09 35.87 -12.82
CA ALA A 72 4.21 35.89 -11.37
C ALA A 72 3.08 35.05 -10.71
N ASN A 73 1.85 35.21 -11.18
CA ASN A 73 0.70 34.44 -10.69
C ASN A 73 0.83 32.97 -11.05
N LEU A 74 1.31 32.64 -12.22
CA LEU A 74 1.57 31.24 -12.64
C LEU A 74 2.67 30.65 -11.79
N GLY A 75 3.73 31.38 -11.47
CA GLY A 75 4.78 30.94 -10.55
C GLY A 75 4.25 30.61 -9.17
N LYS A 76 3.36 31.46 -8.62
CA LYS A 76 2.69 31.19 -7.33
C LYS A 76 1.83 29.92 -7.38
N ALA A 77 1.08 29.74 -8.48
CA ALA A 77 0.25 28.56 -8.66
C ALA A 77 1.10 27.29 -8.72
N ILE A 78 2.26 27.34 -9.37
CA ILE A 78 3.22 26.20 -9.41
C ILE A 78 3.74 25.90 -8.00
N GLU A 79 4.14 26.92 -7.24
CA GLU A 79 4.62 26.76 -5.86
C GLU A 79 3.56 26.12 -4.97
N GLU A 80 2.30 26.55 -5.08
CA GLU A 80 1.18 25.97 -4.34
C GLU A 80 0.96 24.50 -4.70
N GLN A 81 1.04 24.15 -5.97
CA GLN A 81 0.91 22.77 -6.42
C GLN A 81 2.08 21.90 -5.96
N GLU A 82 3.29 22.44 -5.97
CA GLU A 82 4.47 21.73 -5.42
C GLU A 82 4.34 21.50 -3.92
N ALA A 83 3.84 22.46 -3.16
CA ALA A 83 3.57 22.31 -1.73
C ALA A 83 2.50 21.25 -1.47
N ASN A 84 1.43 21.24 -2.28
CA ASN A 84 0.40 20.23 -2.22
C ASN A 84 0.95 18.82 -2.53
N LEU A 85 1.80 18.72 -3.55
CA LEU A 85 2.47 17.47 -3.92
C LEU A 85 3.33 16.95 -2.77
N GLN A 86 4.03 17.82 -2.07
CA GLN A 86 4.84 17.45 -0.91
C GLN A 86 3.97 16.89 0.23
N ARG A 87 2.82 17.53 0.50
CA ARG A 87 1.85 17.00 1.48
C ARG A 87 1.32 15.61 1.08
N MET A 88 1.00 15.42 -0.21
CA MET A 88 0.54 14.14 -0.74
C MET A 88 1.59 13.05 -0.55
N ARG A 89 2.86 13.36 -0.76
CA ARG A 89 3.98 12.43 -0.54
C ARG A 89 4.14 12.06 0.93
N GLN A 90 3.95 13.01 1.84
CA GLN A 90 3.97 12.75 3.29
C GLN A 90 2.82 11.84 3.71
N GLU A 91 1.62 12.09 3.20
CA GLU A 91 0.44 11.24 3.43
C GLU A 91 0.65 9.83 2.87
N HIS A 92 1.22 9.72 1.68
CA HIS A 92 1.57 8.44 1.06
C HIS A 92 2.55 7.66 1.93
N ALA A 93 3.59 8.32 2.47
CA ALA A 93 4.54 7.69 3.37
C ALA A 93 3.86 7.16 4.64
N ALA A 94 2.90 7.91 5.20
CA ALA A 94 2.12 7.47 6.35
C ALA A 94 1.24 6.25 6.03
N LEU A 95 0.58 6.26 4.87
CA LEU A 95 -0.23 5.14 4.38
C LEU A 95 0.63 3.89 4.12
N GLN A 96 1.84 4.08 3.62
CA GLN A 96 2.80 3.00 3.40
C GLN A 96 3.21 2.35 4.71
N ARG A 97 3.45 3.14 5.76
CA ARG A 97 3.75 2.63 7.11
C ARG A 97 2.57 1.82 7.66
N SER A 98 1.35 2.33 7.51
CA SER A 98 0.13 1.64 7.95
C SER A 98 -0.04 0.30 7.22
N TRP A 99 0.17 0.28 5.91
CA TRP A 99 0.12 -0.96 5.13
C TRP A 99 1.15 -1.97 5.60
N ARG A 100 2.40 -1.53 5.86
CA ARG A 100 3.45 -2.42 6.36
C ARG A 100 3.09 -3.07 7.69
N GLN A 101 2.49 -2.30 8.61
CA GLN A 101 2.03 -2.83 9.89
C GLN A 101 0.96 -3.89 9.71
N LEU A 102 -0.03 -3.64 8.85
CA LEU A 102 -1.09 -4.58 8.55
C LEU A 102 -0.57 -5.82 7.82
N HIS A 103 0.39 -5.65 6.92
CA HIS A 103 1.05 -6.74 6.22
C HIS A 103 1.81 -7.65 7.20
N CYS A 104 2.58 -7.08 8.12
CA CYS A 104 3.28 -7.82 9.17
C CYS A 104 2.31 -8.56 10.08
N ARG A 105 1.21 -7.94 10.45
CA ARG A 105 0.16 -8.56 11.26
C ARG A 105 -0.47 -9.76 10.54
N HIS A 106 -0.82 -9.59 9.27
CA HIS A 106 -1.38 -10.67 8.46
C HIS A 106 -0.40 -11.86 8.36
N LYS A 107 0.87 -11.58 8.10
CA LYS A 107 1.92 -12.62 8.09
C LYS A 107 2.04 -13.32 9.45
N GLY A 108 2.02 -12.55 10.53
CA GLY A 108 2.14 -13.08 11.89
C GLY A 108 1.00 -14.04 12.24
N VAL A 109 -0.25 -13.66 11.99
CA VAL A 109 -1.41 -14.51 12.25
C VAL A 109 -1.44 -15.73 11.32
N GLY A 110 -0.98 -15.59 10.09
CA GLY A 110 -0.82 -16.70 9.14
C GLY A 110 0.17 -17.76 9.64
N LYS A 111 1.30 -17.31 10.20
CA LYS A 111 2.29 -18.21 10.80
C LYS A 111 1.73 -18.94 12.02
N ILE A 112 0.96 -18.26 12.86
CA ILE A 112 0.29 -18.85 14.02
C ILE A 112 -0.70 -19.92 13.55
N ARG A 113 -1.48 -19.64 12.52
CA ARG A 113 -2.41 -20.60 11.93
C ARG A 113 -1.69 -21.86 11.44
N GLN A 114 -0.58 -21.69 10.72
CA GLN A 114 0.22 -22.81 10.23
C GLN A 114 0.79 -23.65 11.37
N LYS A 115 1.28 -23.00 12.42
CA LYS A 115 1.82 -23.65 13.60
C LYS A 115 0.75 -24.50 14.31
N ILE A 116 -0.45 -23.95 14.49
CA ILE A 116 -1.57 -24.65 15.12
C ILE A 116 -2.01 -25.84 14.26
N ALA A 117 -2.11 -25.66 12.94
CA ALA A 117 -2.47 -26.72 12.01
C ALA A 117 -1.46 -27.89 12.08
N ARG A 118 -0.16 -27.58 12.15
CA ARG A 118 0.89 -28.60 12.30
C ARG A 118 0.78 -29.33 13.64
N GLN A 119 0.48 -28.64 14.73
CA GLN A 119 0.29 -29.24 16.06
C GLN A 119 -0.92 -30.15 16.05
N GLU A 120 -2.05 -29.75 15.47
CA GLU A 120 -3.25 -30.59 15.35
C GLU A 120 -2.99 -31.83 14.51
N GLN A 121 -2.28 -31.69 13.40
CA GLN A 121 -1.88 -32.80 12.55
C GLN A 121 -0.96 -33.79 13.32
N GLY A 122 0.01 -33.24 14.05
CA GLY A 122 0.90 -34.06 14.91
C GLY A 122 0.14 -34.84 15.97
N VAL A 123 -0.88 -34.25 16.60
CA VAL A 123 -1.74 -34.93 17.57
C VAL A 123 -2.53 -36.05 16.90
N VAL A 124 -3.10 -35.81 15.72
CA VAL A 124 -3.83 -36.84 14.95
C VAL A 124 -2.89 -38.01 14.57
N GLU A 125 -1.70 -37.70 14.07
CA GLU A 125 -0.70 -38.70 13.70
C GLU A 125 -0.28 -39.54 14.89
N LYS A 126 -0.05 -38.96 16.06
CA LYS A 126 0.27 -39.67 17.29
C LYS A 126 -0.87 -40.58 17.73
N ARG A 127 -2.12 -40.14 17.60
CA ARG A 127 -3.30 -40.93 17.94
C ARG A 127 -3.42 -42.12 17.02
N VAL A 128 -3.27 -41.96 15.72
CA VAL A 128 -3.29 -43.02 14.72
C VAL A 128 -2.16 -44.01 14.98
N GLN A 129 -0.96 -43.52 15.25
CA GLN A 129 0.18 -44.39 15.58
C GLN A 129 -0.06 -45.19 16.85
N GLY A 130 -0.63 -44.56 17.89
CA GLY A 130 -1.01 -45.23 19.12
C GLY A 130 -2.03 -46.37 18.90
N GLU A 131 -3.05 -46.12 18.08
CA GLU A 131 -4.05 -47.11 17.70
C GLU A 131 -3.44 -48.31 16.94
N LEU A 132 -2.52 -48.01 16.01
CA LEU A 132 -1.81 -49.03 15.26
C LEU A 132 -0.92 -49.90 16.19
N ASP A 133 -0.22 -49.27 17.12
CA ASP A 133 0.62 -49.92 18.10
C ASP A 133 -0.22 -50.82 19.03
N ASP A 134 -1.37 -50.35 19.47
CA ASP A 134 -2.30 -51.13 20.30
C ASP A 134 -2.86 -52.33 19.54
N ARG A 135 -3.19 -52.18 18.27
CA ARG A 135 -3.62 -53.31 17.42
C ARG A 135 -2.51 -54.33 17.21
N ALA A 136 -1.28 -53.87 17.00
CA ALA A 136 -0.13 -54.73 16.86
C ALA A 136 0.14 -55.53 18.16
N ALA A 137 0.04 -54.87 19.31
CA ALA A 137 0.17 -55.49 20.61
C ALA A 137 -0.94 -56.55 20.85
N ALA A 138 -2.19 -56.24 20.49
CA ALA A 138 -3.31 -57.17 20.60
C ALA A 138 -3.12 -58.43 19.72
N ARG A 139 -2.59 -58.25 18.50
CA ARG A 139 -2.26 -59.38 17.61
C ARG A 139 -1.17 -60.27 18.19
N ARG A 140 -0.13 -59.66 18.78
CA ARG A 140 0.94 -60.42 19.45
C ARG A 140 0.42 -61.23 20.62
N ARG A 141 -0.50 -60.68 21.42
CA ARG A 141 -1.13 -61.42 22.54
C ARG A 141 -1.97 -62.61 22.09
N ARG A 142 -2.67 -62.45 20.93
CA ARG A 142 -3.47 -63.54 20.37
C ARG A 142 -2.64 -64.67 19.79
N ARG A 143 -1.40 -64.44 19.38
CA ARG A 143 -0.48 -65.39 18.78
C ARG A 143 0.38 -66.11 19.85
N GLY A 144 0.48 -65.57 21.04
CA GLY A 144 1.13 -66.20 22.17
C GLY A 144 0.15 -67.05 22.91
#